data_2a86128e2a41fd3b2e90ba365bdb5f38
#
_entry.id   2a86128e2a41fd3b2e90ba365bdb5f38
#
_cell.length_a   1.000
_cell.length_b   1.000
_cell.length_c   1.000
_cell.angle_alpha   90.00
_cell.angle_beta   90.00
_cell.angle_gamma   90.00
#
_symmetry.space_group_name_H-M   'P 1'
#
loop_
_entity.id
_entity.type
_entity.pdbx_description
1 polymer ?
#
loop_
_entity_poly.entity_id
_entity_poly.type
_entity_poly.pdbx_seq_one_letter_code
_entity_poly.pdbx_strand_id
1 'polypeptide(L)'
;RSLVGSEMCIRDRGSYCGGAYISNYNQFGKVYRVMMQASPEYRLDEQALGNMFVRNGTEMAPVSQFVTLNRVLGPETANRFNLYSAISANVNPAEGYSSGEVQKVIAEVAEQTLPLGYGYEYGGMAREEANTGGAQTVFIYAICIFLIYLILACLYESFLVPFAVIFSVPFGLMGSFLFAKVLGLENNIYLQTGVIMLIGLLAKTAILITEYAIERRRKGMGIVESAYSAAQVRLRPILMTVLTMIFGMLPLMFSRGAGANGNSSLGTGVVGGMLVGTLALLFVVPVFYIIFEYLQEKVRPPMEEEADMQVLLEKQKSEAERAKD
;
A
#
# COMPACT_ATOMS: atom_id res chain seq x y z
N ARG A 1 26.39 35.37 49.61
CA ARG A 1 26.96 33.99 49.60
C ARG A 1 26.87 33.50 48.17
N SER A 2 28.02 33.38 47.55
CA SER A 2 28.14 33.23 46.13
C SER A 2 27.60 31.87 45.61
N LEU A 3 26.69 31.94 44.70
CA LEU A 3 26.20 30.83 43.86
C LEU A 3 27.34 30.17 43.05
N VAL A 4 28.51 30.74 43.04
CA VAL A 4 29.70 30.31 42.24
C VAL A 4 30.17 28.90 42.65
N GLY A 5 30.07 28.51 43.94
CA GLY A 5 30.45 27.17 44.38
C GLY A 5 29.49 26.06 43.93
N SER A 6 28.18 26.34 43.88
CA SER A 6 27.19 25.37 43.42
C SER A 6 27.20 25.15 41.91
N GLU A 7 27.45 26.19 41.14
CA GLU A 7 27.61 26.09 39.66
C GLU A 7 28.86 25.31 39.25
N MET A 8 29.99 25.48 39.95
CA MET A 8 31.16 24.65 39.70
C MET A 8 30.90 23.18 40.00
N CYS A 9 30.27 22.86 41.12
CA CYS A 9 29.91 21.48 41.45
C CYS A 9 28.95 20.83 40.45
N ILE A 10 27.99 21.58 39.90
CA ILE A 10 27.06 21.11 38.88
C ILE A 10 27.79 20.88 37.54
N ARG A 11 28.71 21.79 37.17
CA ARG A 11 29.50 21.69 35.93
C ARG A 11 30.47 20.50 36.01
N ASP A 12 31.14 20.28 37.11
CA ASP A 12 32.06 19.16 37.33
C ASP A 12 31.35 17.83 37.20
N ARG A 13 30.21 17.68 37.88
CA ARG A 13 29.37 16.45 37.76
C ARG A 13 28.87 16.24 36.32
N GLY A 14 28.42 17.31 35.69
CA GLY A 14 28.00 17.26 34.25
C GLY A 14 29.11 16.77 33.37
N SER A 15 30.35 17.20 33.63
CA SER A 15 31.53 16.79 32.86
C SER A 15 31.89 15.32 33.08
N TYR A 16 31.82 14.83 34.31
CA TYR A 16 32.13 13.44 34.66
C TYR A 16 31.11 12.45 34.08
N CYS A 17 29.82 12.71 34.25
CA CYS A 17 28.75 11.77 33.86
C CYS A 17 28.26 12.00 32.44
N GLY A 18 28.01 13.25 32.06
CA GLY A 18 27.41 13.64 30.76
C GLY A 18 28.41 13.94 29.68
N GLY A 19 29.67 14.20 30.04
CA GLY A 19 30.70 14.64 29.14
C GLY A 19 30.70 16.15 28.92
N ALA A 20 31.90 16.74 28.94
CA ALA A 20 32.13 18.15 28.60
C ALA A 20 32.75 18.27 27.24
N TYR A 21 32.20 19.17 26.44
CA TYR A 21 32.80 19.56 25.17
C TYR A 21 34.05 20.44 25.44
N ILE A 22 35.19 20.02 24.88
CA ILE A 22 36.46 20.73 25.08
C ILE A 22 36.86 21.50 23.83
N SER A 23 36.90 20.83 22.66
CA SER A 23 37.39 21.45 21.42
C SER A 23 36.92 20.67 20.20
N ASN A 24 37.20 21.19 19.02
CA ASN A 24 37.07 20.48 17.76
C ASN A 24 38.45 20.22 17.16
N TYR A 25 38.61 19.14 16.43
CA TYR A 25 39.73 18.95 15.52
C TYR A 25 39.24 18.56 14.13
N ASN A 26 39.98 18.95 13.12
CA ASN A 26 39.68 18.68 11.73
C ASN A 26 40.58 17.54 11.23
N GLN A 27 39.97 16.49 10.71
CA GLN A 27 40.68 15.38 10.09
C GLN A 27 39.85 14.84 8.91
N PHE A 28 40.49 14.51 7.81
CA PHE A 28 39.85 14.01 6.57
C PHE A 28 38.72 14.91 6.06
N GLY A 29 38.81 16.23 6.21
CA GLY A 29 37.76 17.16 5.77
C GLY A 29 36.52 17.19 6.63
N LYS A 30 36.49 16.48 7.79
CA LYS A 30 35.41 16.47 8.76
C LYS A 30 35.84 17.08 10.08
N VAL A 31 34.87 17.73 10.74
CA VAL A 31 35.03 18.30 12.08
C VAL A 31 34.61 17.28 13.12
N TYR A 32 35.50 16.87 14.00
CA TYR A 32 35.25 15.96 15.12
C TYR A 32 35.23 16.76 16.42
N ARG A 33 34.21 16.44 17.25
CA ARG A 33 34.09 17.05 18.57
C ARG A 33 34.87 16.23 19.60
N VAL A 34 35.69 16.90 20.38
CA VAL A 34 36.43 16.28 21.51
C VAL A 34 35.57 16.44 22.76
N MET A 35 35.12 15.31 23.26
CA MET A 35 34.32 15.22 24.50
C MET A 35 35.18 14.59 25.59
N MET A 36 35.21 15.18 26.78
CA MET A 36 35.85 14.61 27.96
C MET A 36 34.80 14.10 28.92
N GLN A 37 34.91 12.85 29.34
CA GLN A 37 34.03 12.25 30.34
C GLN A 37 34.79 11.19 31.11
N ALA A 38 34.25 10.80 32.27
CA ALA A 38 34.82 9.72 33.06
C ALA A 38 34.72 8.36 32.32
N SER A 39 35.70 7.49 32.54
CA SER A 39 35.64 6.10 32.05
C SER A 39 34.35 5.42 32.50
N PRO A 40 33.75 4.51 31.69
CA PRO A 40 32.50 3.85 32.04
C PRO A 40 32.49 3.21 33.42
N GLU A 41 33.58 2.64 33.83
CA GLU A 41 33.76 1.98 35.16
C GLU A 41 33.47 2.91 36.35
N TYR A 42 33.71 4.22 36.19
CA TYR A 42 33.53 5.22 37.23
C TYR A 42 32.19 5.97 37.17
N ARG A 43 31.27 5.56 36.30
CA ARG A 43 29.98 6.24 36.11
C ARG A 43 28.77 5.32 35.92
N LEU A 44 28.96 3.99 36.08
CA LEU A 44 27.91 2.98 35.82
C LEU A 44 26.91 2.88 36.96
N ASP A 45 27.37 2.97 38.23
CA ASP A 45 26.57 2.70 39.40
C ASP A 45 26.38 3.92 40.30
N GLU A 46 25.36 3.90 41.14
CA GLU A 46 25.11 4.90 42.19
C GLU A 46 26.30 5.03 43.13
N GLN A 47 27.00 3.91 43.41
CA GLN A 47 28.21 3.88 44.25
C GLN A 47 29.40 4.60 43.60
N ALA A 48 29.50 4.53 42.28
CA ALA A 48 30.54 5.23 41.52
C ALA A 48 30.39 6.75 41.63
N LEU A 49 29.15 7.25 41.64
CA LEU A 49 28.84 8.67 41.90
C LEU A 49 29.23 9.13 43.32
N GLY A 50 29.10 8.27 44.32
CA GLY A 50 29.52 8.54 45.69
C GLY A 50 31.02 8.73 45.85
N ASN A 51 31.81 8.06 44.99
CA ASN A 51 33.28 8.13 44.99
C ASN A 51 33.84 9.29 44.15
N MET A 52 33.00 10.04 43.48
CA MET A 52 33.47 11.25 42.76
C MET A 52 33.76 12.40 43.70
N PHE A 53 34.93 13.05 43.52
CA PHE A 53 35.35 14.20 44.31
C PHE A 53 35.04 15.49 43.55
N VAL A 54 34.51 16.45 44.26
CA VAL A 54 34.21 17.78 43.76
C VAL A 54 35.00 18.80 44.56
N ARG A 55 35.53 19.81 43.87
CA ARG A 55 36.28 20.85 44.48
C ARG A 55 35.38 21.82 45.26
N ASN A 56 35.69 21.99 46.57
CA ASN A 56 35.03 22.95 47.42
C ASN A 56 36.07 23.96 47.93
N GLY A 57 36.22 25.05 47.22
CA GLY A 57 37.25 26.01 47.52
C GLY A 57 38.66 25.46 47.24
N THR A 58 39.47 25.26 48.30
CA THR A 58 40.82 24.67 48.24
C THR A 58 40.87 23.19 48.49
N GLU A 59 39.78 22.60 49.00
CA GLU A 59 39.71 21.20 49.38
C GLU A 59 38.84 20.38 48.43
N MET A 60 39.10 19.06 48.37
CA MET A 60 38.30 18.09 47.61
C MET A 60 37.40 17.31 48.53
N ALA A 61 36.10 17.27 48.22
CA ALA A 61 35.12 16.54 49.03
C ALA A 61 34.31 15.55 48.14
N PRO A 62 33.98 14.37 48.63
CA PRO A 62 33.18 13.41 47.86
C PRO A 62 31.75 13.91 47.67
N VAL A 63 31.18 13.62 46.48
CA VAL A 63 29.84 14.06 46.09
C VAL A 63 28.77 13.55 47.07
N SER A 64 28.98 12.38 47.68
CA SER A 64 28.07 11.77 48.68
C SER A 64 27.80 12.65 49.90
N GLN A 65 28.68 13.60 50.24
CA GLN A 65 28.45 14.54 51.34
C GLN A 65 27.46 15.66 50.97
N PHE A 66 27.24 15.92 49.71
CA PHE A 66 26.42 17.04 49.24
C PHE A 66 25.12 16.60 48.57
N VAL A 67 25.01 15.32 48.18
CA VAL A 67 23.88 14.81 47.38
C VAL A 67 23.42 13.46 47.86
N THR A 68 22.13 13.34 48.07
CA THR A 68 21.46 12.06 48.33
C THR A 68 20.79 11.62 47.01
N LEU A 69 21.09 10.39 46.58
CA LEU A 69 20.50 9.81 45.38
C LEU A 69 19.23 9.06 45.76
N ASN A 70 18.12 9.47 45.18
CA ASN A 70 16.85 8.77 45.28
C ASN A 70 16.47 8.23 43.89
N ARG A 71 16.22 6.94 43.78
CA ARG A 71 15.78 6.31 42.54
C ARG A 71 14.32 6.65 42.32
N VAL A 72 14.05 7.41 41.25
CA VAL A 72 12.69 7.75 40.80
C VAL A 72 12.47 7.21 39.41
N LEU A 73 11.28 6.67 39.20
CA LEU A 73 10.83 6.26 37.85
C LEU A 73 10.22 7.47 37.17
N GLY A 74 10.70 7.77 36.01
CA GLY A 74 10.18 8.84 35.15
C GLY A 74 10.33 8.53 33.66
N PRO A 75 9.59 9.17 32.81
CA PRO A 75 9.73 8.99 31.37
C PRO A 75 11.10 9.51 30.90
N GLU A 76 11.81 8.70 30.13
CA GLU A 76 13.10 9.08 29.52
C GLU A 76 12.92 10.17 28.48
N THR A 77 11.80 10.11 27.73
CA THR A 77 11.43 11.06 26.69
C THR A 77 10.00 11.57 26.90
N ALA A 78 9.80 12.88 26.74
CA ALA A 78 8.47 13.48 26.72
C ALA A 78 8.00 13.63 25.25
N ASN A 79 7.19 12.71 24.80
CA ASN A 79 6.59 12.77 23.49
C ASN A 79 5.40 13.71 23.48
N ARG A 80 5.23 14.44 22.37
CA ARG A 80 4.07 15.28 22.13
C ARG A 80 3.43 14.94 20.79
N PHE A 81 2.12 14.90 20.79
CA PHE A 81 1.31 14.76 19.60
C PHE A 81 0.38 15.97 19.50
N ASN A 82 0.40 16.70 18.39
CA ASN A 82 -0.35 17.95 18.23
C ASN A 82 -0.14 18.95 19.40
N LEU A 83 1.09 19.06 19.92
CA LEU A 83 1.50 19.89 21.05
C LEU A 83 1.03 19.39 22.43
N TYR A 84 0.16 18.41 22.53
CA TYR A 84 -0.24 17.77 23.78
C TYR A 84 0.76 16.69 24.19
N SER A 85 1.00 16.56 25.48
CA SER A 85 1.81 15.44 26.01
C SER A 85 1.10 14.13 25.71
N ALA A 86 1.82 13.18 25.10
CA ALA A 86 1.24 11.95 24.60
C ALA A 86 2.12 10.75 24.97
N ILE A 87 1.47 9.62 25.16
CA ILE A 87 2.08 8.29 25.28
C ILE A 87 1.59 7.46 24.10
N SER A 88 2.50 6.86 23.35
CA SER A 88 2.15 5.94 22.27
C SER A 88 2.06 4.51 22.81
N ALA A 89 0.95 3.85 22.55
CA ALA A 89 0.76 2.43 22.81
C ALA A 89 0.67 1.67 21.48
N ASN A 90 1.50 0.65 21.32
CA ASN A 90 1.41 -0.25 20.17
C ASN A 90 0.53 -1.44 20.55
N VAL A 91 -0.56 -1.61 19.84
CA VAL A 91 -1.50 -2.71 20.04
C VAL A 91 -1.46 -3.60 18.81
N ASN A 92 -1.19 -4.88 19.01
CA ASN A 92 -1.25 -5.89 17.97
C ASN A 92 -2.53 -6.72 18.15
N PRO A 93 -3.29 -6.98 17.08
CA PRO A 93 -4.44 -7.88 17.16
C PRO A 93 -4.01 -9.28 17.58
N ALA A 94 -4.84 -9.97 18.36
CA ALA A 94 -4.67 -11.38 18.64
C ALA A 94 -5.02 -12.23 17.39
N GLU A 95 -4.52 -13.46 17.35
CA GLU A 95 -4.84 -14.37 16.24
C GLU A 95 -6.36 -14.52 16.04
N GLY A 96 -6.82 -14.27 14.82
CA GLY A 96 -8.22 -14.36 14.43
C GLY A 96 -9.05 -13.08 14.54
N TYR A 97 -8.47 -11.97 15.02
CA TYR A 97 -9.13 -10.66 15.06
C TYR A 97 -8.56 -9.70 14.04
N SER A 98 -9.43 -8.93 13.37
CA SER A 98 -9.00 -7.93 12.40
C SER A 98 -8.56 -6.62 13.07
N SER A 99 -7.69 -5.85 12.42
CA SER A 99 -7.28 -4.51 12.88
C SER A 99 -8.47 -3.58 13.10
N GLY A 100 -9.49 -3.64 12.24
CA GLY A 100 -10.70 -2.84 12.38
C GLY A 100 -11.58 -3.21 13.59
N GLU A 101 -11.59 -4.47 14.03
CA GLU A 101 -12.26 -4.89 15.26
C GLU A 101 -11.52 -4.36 16.48
N VAL A 102 -10.19 -4.46 16.47
CA VAL A 102 -9.36 -3.92 17.56
C VAL A 102 -9.56 -2.41 17.68
N GLN A 103 -9.62 -1.67 16.59
CA GLN A 103 -9.91 -0.23 16.61
C GLN A 103 -11.26 0.10 17.26
N LYS A 104 -12.30 -0.66 16.95
CA LYS A 104 -13.63 -0.49 17.57
C LYS A 104 -13.59 -0.74 19.07
N VAL A 105 -12.92 -1.82 19.50
CA VAL A 105 -12.77 -2.13 20.92
C VAL A 105 -11.95 -1.06 21.63
N ILE A 106 -10.87 -0.56 21.01
CA ILE A 106 -10.09 0.56 21.59
C ILE A 106 -10.96 1.80 21.77
N ALA A 107 -11.79 2.14 20.77
CA ALA A 107 -12.70 3.28 20.87
C ALA A 107 -13.69 3.12 22.03
N GLU A 108 -14.31 1.95 22.16
CA GLU A 108 -15.28 1.65 23.22
C GLU A 108 -14.64 1.68 24.61
N VAL A 109 -13.48 1.04 24.78
CA VAL A 109 -12.74 1.04 26.04
C VAL A 109 -12.23 2.44 26.39
N ALA A 110 -11.78 3.21 25.41
CA ALA A 110 -11.31 4.58 25.63
C ALA A 110 -12.44 5.49 26.15
N GLU A 111 -13.65 5.38 25.58
CA GLU A 111 -14.81 6.16 26.06
C GLU A 111 -15.19 5.81 27.50
N GLN A 112 -15.00 4.55 27.91
CA GLN A 112 -15.38 4.09 29.24
C GLN A 112 -14.32 4.35 30.33
N THR A 113 -13.04 4.37 29.95
CA THR A 113 -11.93 4.35 30.92
C THR A 113 -11.12 5.63 30.99
N LEU A 114 -11.13 6.47 29.94
CA LEU A 114 -10.31 7.68 29.94
C LEU A 114 -10.90 8.75 30.87
N PRO A 115 -10.10 9.31 31.81
CA PRO A 115 -10.54 10.42 32.65
C PRO A 115 -10.78 11.69 31.83
N LEU A 116 -11.56 12.62 32.38
CA LEU A 116 -11.78 13.94 31.82
C LEU A 116 -10.44 14.65 31.54
N GLY A 117 -10.26 15.14 30.33
CA GLY A 117 -9.05 15.83 29.88
C GLY A 117 -8.04 14.95 29.15
N TYR A 118 -8.29 13.65 29.06
CA TYR A 118 -7.53 12.72 28.22
C TYR A 118 -8.32 12.37 26.97
N GLY A 119 -7.63 12.23 25.84
CA GLY A 119 -8.17 11.77 24.58
C GLY A 119 -7.25 10.74 23.96
N TYR A 120 -7.73 10.02 22.99
CA TYR A 120 -6.91 9.11 22.19
C TYR A 120 -6.98 9.53 20.71
N GLU A 121 -5.93 9.25 19.99
CA GLU A 121 -5.88 9.42 18.53
C GLU A 121 -5.03 8.31 17.91
N TYR A 122 -5.47 7.83 16.76
CA TYR A 122 -4.72 6.82 16.03
C TYR A 122 -3.50 7.46 15.34
N GLY A 123 -2.36 6.78 15.39
CA GLY A 123 -1.13 7.19 14.74
C GLY A 123 -0.77 6.29 13.56
N GLY A 124 0.06 6.79 12.65
CA GLY A 124 0.60 6.01 11.53
C GLY A 124 -0.47 5.34 10.67
N MET A 125 -0.27 4.06 10.37
CA MET A 125 -1.18 3.27 9.51
C MET A 125 -2.58 3.10 10.10
N ALA A 126 -2.70 2.99 11.43
CA ALA A 126 -4.00 2.86 12.09
C ALA A 126 -4.90 4.09 11.87
N ARG A 127 -4.29 5.26 11.74
CA ARG A 127 -5.01 6.50 11.39
C ARG A 127 -5.54 6.46 9.96
N GLU A 128 -4.71 6.00 9.03
CA GLU A 128 -5.13 5.85 7.62
C GLU A 128 -6.27 4.82 7.50
N GLU A 129 -6.16 3.72 8.22
CA GLU A 129 -7.19 2.68 8.28
C GLU A 129 -8.51 3.19 8.87
N ALA A 130 -8.45 3.95 9.97
CA ALA A 130 -9.60 4.57 10.60
C ALA A 130 -10.28 5.62 9.69
N ASN A 131 -9.47 6.43 8.99
CA ASN A 131 -9.97 7.45 8.06
C ASN A 131 -10.53 6.85 6.77
N THR A 132 -9.97 5.71 6.33
CA THR A 132 -10.41 5.01 5.11
C THR A 132 -11.61 4.09 5.37
N GLY A 133 -12.34 4.31 6.47
CA GLY A 133 -13.49 3.50 6.89
C GLY A 133 -14.53 3.29 5.77
N GLY A 134 -15.13 2.12 5.76
CA GLY A 134 -16.05 1.51 4.80
C GLY A 134 -16.67 2.34 3.67
N ALA A 135 -17.23 3.49 3.95
CA ALA A 135 -17.87 4.34 2.94
C ALA A 135 -16.89 4.97 1.95
N GLN A 136 -15.73 5.41 2.43
CA GLN A 136 -14.70 6.04 1.56
C GLN A 136 -14.05 5.01 0.63
N THR A 137 -13.80 3.80 1.13
CA THR A 137 -13.27 2.69 0.32
C THR A 137 -14.24 2.32 -0.79
N VAL A 138 -15.52 2.18 -0.49
CA VAL A 138 -16.57 1.89 -1.50
C VAL A 138 -16.63 2.99 -2.55
N PHE A 139 -16.51 4.26 -2.15
CA PHE A 139 -16.49 5.39 -3.07
C PHE A 139 -15.27 5.35 -4.02
N ILE A 140 -14.09 5.01 -3.50
CA ILE A 140 -12.87 4.86 -4.32
C ILE A 140 -13.04 3.74 -5.35
N TYR A 141 -13.56 2.56 -4.94
CA TYR A 141 -13.85 1.48 -5.89
C TYR A 141 -14.87 1.88 -6.95
N ALA A 142 -15.94 2.58 -6.54
CA ALA A 142 -16.95 3.06 -7.47
C ALA A 142 -16.37 4.03 -8.52
N ILE A 143 -15.53 4.97 -8.09
CA ILE A 143 -14.82 5.89 -9.00
C ILE A 143 -13.90 5.11 -9.94
N CYS A 144 -13.11 4.15 -9.43
CA CYS A 144 -12.21 3.34 -10.25
C CYS A 144 -12.99 2.58 -11.33
N ILE A 145 -14.08 1.91 -10.97
CA ILE A 145 -14.93 1.18 -11.92
C ILE A 145 -15.57 2.13 -12.92
N PHE A 146 -16.06 3.28 -12.46
CA PHE A 146 -16.66 4.29 -13.33
C PHE A 146 -15.65 4.85 -14.36
N LEU A 147 -14.42 5.17 -13.93
CA LEU A 147 -13.37 5.64 -14.84
C LEU A 147 -12.99 4.57 -15.87
N ILE A 148 -12.85 3.30 -15.43
CA ILE A 148 -12.59 2.18 -16.35
C ILE A 148 -13.74 2.05 -17.35
N TYR A 149 -15.00 2.11 -16.91
CA TYR A 149 -16.16 2.07 -17.79
C TYR A 149 -16.12 3.20 -18.83
N LEU A 150 -15.82 4.43 -18.40
CA LEU A 150 -15.77 5.58 -19.27
C LEU A 150 -14.67 5.44 -20.34
N ILE A 151 -13.48 5.00 -19.94
CA ILE A 151 -12.37 4.74 -20.87
C ILE A 151 -12.74 3.64 -21.88
N LEU A 152 -13.36 2.56 -21.41
CA LEU A 152 -13.79 1.45 -22.25
C LEU A 152 -14.91 1.86 -23.21
N ALA A 153 -15.87 2.66 -22.75
CA ALA A 153 -16.96 3.18 -23.57
C ALA A 153 -16.43 4.06 -24.72
N CYS A 154 -15.41 4.89 -24.43
CA CYS A 154 -14.73 5.67 -25.45
C CYS A 154 -13.91 4.79 -26.42
N LEU A 155 -13.25 3.74 -25.92
CA LEU A 155 -12.41 2.85 -26.73
C LEU A 155 -13.24 2.00 -27.71
N TYR A 156 -14.36 1.46 -27.23
CA TYR A 156 -15.22 0.57 -28.03
C TYR A 156 -16.30 1.30 -28.81
N GLU A 157 -16.44 2.62 -28.61
CA GLU A 157 -17.54 3.42 -29.18
C GLU A 157 -18.93 2.81 -28.90
N SER A 158 -19.04 2.15 -27.77
CA SER A 158 -20.20 1.37 -27.34
C SER A 158 -20.45 1.53 -25.85
N PHE A 159 -21.72 1.59 -25.46
CA PHE A 159 -22.12 1.65 -24.05
C PHE A 159 -22.35 0.25 -23.43
N LEU A 160 -22.58 -0.79 -24.23
CA LEU A 160 -22.93 -2.12 -23.72
C LEU A 160 -21.72 -3.07 -23.64
N VAL A 161 -20.79 -3.02 -24.59
CA VAL A 161 -19.62 -3.91 -24.60
C VAL A 161 -18.73 -3.75 -23.37
N PRO A 162 -18.49 -2.53 -22.82
CA PRO A 162 -17.71 -2.36 -21.60
C PRO A 162 -18.18 -3.19 -20.40
N PHE A 163 -19.47 -3.51 -20.32
CA PHE A 163 -19.99 -4.33 -19.24
C PHE A 163 -19.43 -5.76 -19.27
N ALA A 164 -19.10 -6.30 -20.44
CA ALA A 164 -18.47 -7.62 -20.54
C ALA A 164 -17.14 -7.66 -19.78
N VAL A 165 -16.37 -6.58 -19.83
CA VAL A 165 -15.11 -6.44 -19.09
C VAL A 165 -15.36 -6.24 -17.59
N ILE A 166 -16.29 -5.36 -17.23
CA ILE A 166 -16.56 -5.02 -15.82
C ILE A 166 -17.10 -6.22 -15.05
N PHE A 167 -17.99 -7.00 -15.63
CA PHE A 167 -18.54 -8.21 -14.98
C PHE A 167 -17.50 -9.33 -14.77
N SER A 168 -16.33 -9.22 -15.39
CA SER A 168 -15.22 -10.14 -15.14
C SER A 168 -14.42 -9.80 -13.88
N VAL A 169 -14.43 -8.55 -13.43
CA VAL A 169 -13.67 -8.06 -12.26
C VAL A 169 -14.00 -8.83 -10.97
N PRO A 170 -15.26 -9.13 -10.61
CA PRO A 170 -15.59 -9.86 -9.38
C PRO A 170 -14.89 -11.21 -9.24
N PHE A 171 -14.57 -11.90 -10.32
CA PHE A 171 -13.84 -13.18 -10.27
C PHE A 171 -12.40 -13.00 -9.81
N GLY A 172 -11.77 -11.91 -10.22
CA GLY A 172 -10.45 -11.54 -9.71
C GLY A 172 -10.45 -11.15 -8.25
N LEU A 173 -11.46 -10.40 -7.82
CA LEU A 173 -11.65 -10.05 -6.41
C LEU A 173 -11.83 -11.29 -5.55
N MET A 174 -12.66 -12.24 -6.01
CA MET A 174 -12.83 -13.53 -5.35
C MET A 174 -11.49 -14.26 -5.18
N GLY A 175 -10.64 -14.28 -6.22
CA GLY A 175 -9.31 -14.88 -6.17
C GLY A 175 -8.39 -14.20 -5.16
N SER A 176 -8.39 -12.87 -5.11
CA SER A 176 -7.60 -12.08 -4.17
C SER A 176 -7.96 -12.41 -2.71
N PHE A 177 -9.25 -12.35 -2.37
CA PHE A 177 -9.72 -12.65 -1.02
C PHE A 177 -9.59 -14.14 -0.64
N LEU A 178 -9.74 -15.04 -1.60
CA LEU A 178 -9.54 -16.48 -1.38
C LEU A 178 -8.08 -16.76 -0.97
N PHE A 179 -7.11 -16.21 -1.71
CA PHE A 179 -5.69 -16.40 -1.40
C PHE A 179 -5.29 -15.71 -0.09
N ALA A 180 -5.80 -14.51 0.19
CA ALA A 180 -5.60 -13.84 1.46
C ALA A 180 -6.09 -14.71 2.64
N LYS A 181 -7.28 -15.30 2.53
CA LYS A 181 -7.84 -16.21 3.55
C LYS A 181 -7.04 -17.49 3.72
N VAL A 182 -6.57 -18.10 2.63
CA VAL A 182 -5.76 -19.34 2.68
C VAL A 182 -4.43 -19.10 3.37
N LEU A 183 -3.82 -17.94 3.19
CA LEU A 183 -2.55 -17.56 3.82
C LEU A 183 -2.73 -16.89 5.20
N GLY A 184 -3.96 -16.79 5.71
CA GLY A 184 -4.23 -16.19 7.01
C GLY A 184 -3.94 -14.69 7.07
N LEU A 185 -3.98 -13.99 5.93
CA LEU A 185 -3.75 -12.55 5.87
C LEU A 185 -5.06 -11.80 6.11
N GLU A 186 -4.98 -10.76 6.94
CA GLU A 186 -6.10 -9.89 7.23
C GLU A 186 -6.36 -8.91 6.09
N ASN A 187 -7.62 -8.44 6.01
CA ASN A 187 -7.98 -7.39 5.07
C ASN A 187 -7.46 -6.03 5.58
N ASN A 188 -6.27 -5.69 5.15
CA ASN A 188 -5.60 -4.44 5.48
C ASN A 188 -5.54 -3.49 4.27
N ILE A 189 -5.09 -2.27 4.50
CA ILE A 189 -4.98 -1.21 3.47
C ILE A 189 -4.10 -1.63 2.28
N TYR A 190 -3.09 -2.47 2.52
CA TYR A 190 -2.19 -2.97 1.46
C TYR A 190 -2.90 -3.97 0.55
N LEU A 191 -3.71 -4.87 1.13
CA LEU A 191 -4.54 -5.79 0.35
C LEU A 191 -5.55 -5.01 -0.51
N GLN A 192 -6.19 -3.98 0.06
CA GLN A 192 -7.14 -3.11 -0.66
C GLN A 192 -6.46 -2.37 -1.81
N THR A 193 -5.26 -1.86 -1.60
CA THR A 193 -4.44 -1.24 -2.66
C THR A 193 -4.09 -2.26 -3.76
N GLY A 194 -3.72 -3.49 -3.36
CA GLY A 194 -3.50 -4.60 -4.29
C GLY A 194 -4.73 -4.94 -5.12
N VAL A 195 -5.91 -4.90 -4.52
CA VAL A 195 -7.20 -5.10 -5.20
C VAL A 195 -7.47 -4.01 -6.25
N ILE A 196 -7.21 -2.74 -5.94
CA ILE A 196 -7.36 -1.64 -6.91
C ILE A 196 -6.42 -1.85 -8.10
N MET A 197 -5.16 -2.19 -7.84
CA MET A 197 -4.20 -2.52 -8.89
C MET A 197 -4.65 -3.71 -9.74
N LEU A 198 -5.18 -4.74 -9.09
CA LEU A 198 -5.69 -5.96 -9.74
C LEU A 198 -6.83 -5.65 -10.73
N ILE A 199 -7.75 -4.75 -10.39
CA ILE A 199 -8.84 -4.33 -11.29
C ILE A 199 -8.28 -3.81 -12.62
N GLY A 200 -7.26 -2.95 -12.57
CA GLY A 200 -6.61 -2.43 -13.77
C GLY A 200 -5.90 -3.51 -14.60
N LEU A 201 -5.23 -4.47 -13.93
CA LEU A 201 -4.52 -5.56 -14.59
C LEU A 201 -5.48 -6.54 -15.29
N LEU A 202 -6.60 -6.87 -14.64
CA LEU A 202 -7.63 -7.74 -15.21
C LEU A 202 -8.36 -7.05 -16.35
N ALA A 203 -8.70 -5.77 -16.20
CA ALA A 203 -9.31 -4.99 -17.28
C ALA A 203 -8.45 -5.01 -18.53
N LYS A 204 -7.12 -4.79 -18.42
CA LYS A 204 -6.18 -4.88 -19.55
C LYS A 204 -6.25 -6.24 -20.25
N THR A 205 -6.34 -7.32 -19.48
CA THR A 205 -6.41 -8.68 -20.03
C THR A 205 -7.73 -8.91 -20.78
N ALA A 206 -8.84 -8.45 -20.19
CA ALA A 206 -10.16 -8.56 -20.80
C ALA A 206 -10.27 -7.72 -22.09
N ILE A 207 -9.70 -6.50 -22.09
CA ILE A 207 -9.64 -5.62 -23.28
C ILE A 207 -9.00 -6.34 -24.47
N LEU A 208 -7.88 -7.05 -24.26
CA LEU A 208 -7.19 -7.75 -25.34
C LEU A 208 -8.06 -8.82 -26.03
N ILE A 209 -8.97 -9.46 -25.31
CA ILE A 209 -9.90 -10.46 -25.85
C ILE A 209 -11.03 -9.76 -26.60
N THR A 210 -11.68 -8.78 -25.94
CA THR A 210 -12.85 -8.09 -26.49
C THR A 210 -12.52 -7.28 -27.74
N GLU A 211 -11.40 -6.55 -27.74
CA GLU A 211 -10.95 -5.78 -28.89
C GLU A 211 -10.73 -6.66 -30.12
N TYR A 212 -10.05 -7.79 -29.92
CA TYR A 212 -9.81 -8.74 -31.01
C TYR A 212 -11.11 -9.40 -31.51
N ALA A 213 -12.07 -9.67 -30.60
CA ALA A 213 -13.38 -10.20 -30.98
C ALA A 213 -14.16 -9.17 -31.81
N ILE A 214 -14.17 -7.89 -31.45
CA ILE A 214 -14.79 -6.80 -32.20
C ILE A 214 -14.16 -6.66 -33.55
N GLU A 215 -12.82 -6.68 -33.64
CA GLU A 215 -12.11 -6.61 -34.95
C GLU A 215 -12.52 -7.75 -35.89
N ARG A 216 -12.65 -8.98 -35.34
CA ARG A 216 -13.11 -10.12 -36.13
C ARG A 216 -14.57 -10.00 -36.53
N ARG A 217 -15.42 -9.45 -35.63
CA ARG A 217 -16.83 -9.19 -35.97
C ARG A 217 -16.97 -8.17 -37.07
N ARG A 218 -16.22 -7.09 -37.05
CA ARG A 218 -16.18 -6.07 -38.14
C ARG A 218 -15.72 -6.64 -39.49
N LYS A 219 -14.94 -7.73 -39.46
CA LYS A 219 -14.53 -8.47 -40.68
C LYS A 219 -15.60 -9.46 -41.19
N GLY A 220 -16.83 -9.45 -40.63
CA GLY A 220 -17.96 -10.25 -41.08
C GLY A 220 -18.10 -11.63 -40.44
N MET A 221 -17.29 -11.95 -39.41
CA MET A 221 -17.46 -13.24 -38.71
C MET A 221 -18.72 -13.24 -37.83
N GLY A 222 -19.29 -14.42 -37.59
CA GLY A 222 -20.39 -14.59 -36.62
C GLY A 222 -19.97 -14.18 -35.21
N ILE A 223 -20.94 -13.72 -34.35
CA ILE A 223 -20.65 -13.25 -33.00
C ILE A 223 -19.94 -14.35 -32.16
N VAL A 224 -20.46 -15.58 -32.20
CA VAL A 224 -19.91 -16.71 -31.45
C VAL A 224 -18.54 -17.12 -32.00
N GLU A 225 -18.39 -17.12 -33.30
CA GLU A 225 -17.16 -17.49 -33.97
C GLU A 225 -16.04 -16.44 -33.75
N SER A 226 -16.38 -15.15 -33.71
CA SER A 226 -15.46 -14.06 -33.40
C SER A 226 -14.96 -14.15 -31.96
N ALA A 227 -15.85 -14.41 -30.99
CA ALA A 227 -15.50 -14.60 -29.60
C ALA A 227 -14.58 -15.82 -29.37
N TYR A 228 -14.90 -16.96 -29.99
CA TYR A 228 -14.11 -18.18 -29.90
C TYR A 228 -12.72 -18.00 -30.51
N SER A 229 -12.66 -17.42 -31.72
CA SER A 229 -11.39 -17.12 -32.42
C SER A 229 -10.52 -16.15 -31.60
N ALA A 230 -11.14 -15.13 -30.96
CA ALA A 230 -10.42 -14.19 -30.10
C ALA A 230 -9.82 -14.89 -28.88
N ALA A 231 -10.59 -15.72 -28.19
CA ALA A 231 -10.12 -16.48 -27.04
C ALA A 231 -8.94 -17.41 -27.41
N GLN A 232 -9.04 -18.10 -28.54
CA GLN A 232 -8.02 -19.04 -29.00
C GLN A 232 -6.70 -18.34 -29.39
N VAL A 233 -6.79 -17.27 -30.16
CA VAL A 233 -5.58 -16.56 -30.66
C VAL A 233 -4.92 -15.76 -29.56
N ARG A 234 -5.70 -15.15 -28.65
CA ARG A 234 -5.17 -14.32 -27.57
C ARG A 234 -4.76 -15.11 -26.31
N LEU A 235 -5.07 -16.39 -26.22
CA LEU A 235 -4.69 -17.25 -25.09
C LEU A 235 -3.20 -17.18 -24.79
N ARG A 236 -2.35 -17.41 -25.79
CA ARG A 236 -0.89 -17.43 -25.59
C ARG A 236 -0.32 -16.09 -25.15
N PRO A 237 -0.59 -14.94 -25.80
CA PRO A 237 -0.13 -13.64 -25.32
C PRO A 237 -0.60 -13.30 -23.90
N ILE A 238 -1.85 -13.62 -23.55
CA ILE A 238 -2.39 -13.39 -22.22
C ILE A 238 -1.66 -14.20 -21.18
N LEU A 239 -1.50 -15.51 -21.38
CA LEU A 239 -0.77 -16.35 -20.46
C LEU A 239 0.68 -15.88 -20.27
N MET A 240 1.37 -15.45 -21.33
CA MET A 240 2.72 -14.91 -21.22
C MET A 240 2.77 -13.68 -20.33
N THR A 241 1.87 -12.70 -20.54
CA THR A 241 1.86 -11.47 -19.73
C THR A 241 1.46 -11.73 -18.29
N VAL A 242 0.48 -12.58 -18.05
CA VAL A 242 0.01 -12.93 -16.70
C VAL A 242 1.06 -13.69 -15.91
N LEU A 243 1.70 -14.70 -16.52
CA LEU A 243 2.78 -15.44 -15.86
C LEU A 243 3.96 -14.52 -15.52
N THR A 244 4.37 -13.65 -16.44
CA THR A 244 5.43 -12.68 -16.17
C THR A 244 5.08 -11.77 -14.98
N MET A 245 3.84 -11.31 -14.87
CA MET A 245 3.40 -10.51 -13.75
C MET A 245 3.36 -11.31 -12.44
N ILE A 246 2.81 -12.53 -12.46
CA ILE A 246 2.78 -13.41 -11.30
C ILE A 246 4.21 -13.65 -10.78
N PHE A 247 5.14 -14.06 -11.64
CA PHE A 247 6.53 -14.26 -11.26
C PHE A 247 7.22 -12.99 -10.77
N GLY A 248 6.89 -11.83 -11.36
CA GLY A 248 7.38 -10.52 -10.91
C GLY A 248 6.88 -10.12 -9.52
N MET A 249 5.68 -10.57 -9.12
CA MET A 249 5.07 -10.27 -7.83
C MET A 249 5.38 -11.31 -6.74
N LEU A 250 5.86 -12.52 -7.09
CA LEU A 250 6.23 -13.55 -6.12
C LEU A 250 7.22 -13.08 -5.06
N PRO A 251 8.29 -12.31 -5.38
CA PRO A 251 9.20 -11.79 -4.36
C PRO A 251 8.50 -10.91 -3.31
N LEU A 252 7.48 -10.13 -3.72
CA LEU A 252 6.69 -9.34 -2.77
C LEU A 252 5.86 -10.22 -1.85
N MET A 253 5.23 -11.29 -2.38
CA MET A 253 4.43 -12.25 -1.62
C MET A 253 5.24 -12.95 -0.53
N PHE A 254 6.51 -13.28 -0.81
CA PHE A 254 7.40 -13.96 0.12
C PHE A 254 8.40 -13.03 0.82
N SER A 255 8.13 -11.72 0.85
CA SER A 255 8.99 -10.74 1.52
C SER A 255 9.14 -11.06 3.01
N ARG A 256 10.34 -10.79 3.57
CA ARG A 256 10.66 -10.98 4.99
C ARG A 256 11.38 -9.75 5.52
N GLY A 257 11.18 -9.45 6.81
CA GLY A 257 11.83 -8.33 7.48
C GLY A 257 10.87 -7.16 7.75
N ALA A 258 11.43 -5.96 7.96
CA ALA A 258 10.63 -4.78 8.24
C ALA A 258 9.72 -4.43 7.05
N GLY A 259 8.43 -4.22 7.29
CA GLY A 259 7.43 -3.95 6.24
C GLY A 259 6.95 -5.18 5.47
N ALA A 260 7.41 -6.39 5.81
CA ALA A 260 7.05 -7.62 5.13
C ALA A 260 5.53 -7.88 5.07
N ASN A 261 4.83 -7.60 6.16
CA ASN A 261 3.38 -7.82 6.24
C ASN A 261 2.59 -7.02 5.19
N GLY A 262 2.97 -5.76 4.96
CA GLY A 262 2.35 -4.94 3.92
C GLY A 262 2.63 -5.47 2.52
N ASN A 263 3.89 -5.74 2.22
CA ASN A 263 4.32 -6.26 0.91
C ASN A 263 3.71 -7.64 0.62
N SER A 264 3.69 -8.53 1.62
CA SER A 264 3.10 -9.87 1.50
C SER A 264 1.60 -9.80 1.26
N SER A 265 0.87 -8.92 1.98
CA SER A 265 -0.57 -8.72 1.78
C SER A 265 -0.88 -8.22 0.37
N LEU A 266 -0.14 -7.20 -0.11
CA LEU A 266 -0.28 -6.66 -1.46
C LEU A 266 0.06 -7.73 -2.51
N GLY A 267 1.21 -8.38 -2.39
CA GLY A 267 1.66 -9.40 -3.32
C GLY A 267 0.71 -10.60 -3.41
N THR A 268 0.23 -11.08 -2.27
CA THR A 268 -0.75 -12.18 -2.19
C THR A 268 -2.07 -11.83 -2.85
N GLY A 269 -2.60 -10.63 -2.57
CA GLY A 269 -3.84 -10.17 -3.17
C GLY A 269 -3.77 -10.12 -4.69
N VAL A 270 -2.67 -9.59 -5.22
CA VAL A 270 -2.48 -9.49 -6.67
C VAL A 270 -2.21 -10.84 -7.32
N VAL A 271 -1.30 -11.65 -6.77
CA VAL A 271 -0.98 -12.99 -7.32
C VAL A 271 -2.21 -13.88 -7.30
N GLY A 272 -2.92 -13.96 -6.17
CA GLY A 272 -4.14 -14.76 -6.03
C GLY A 272 -5.25 -14.30 -6.97
N GLY A 273 -5.47 -12.98 -7.05
CA GLY A 273 -6.45 -12.38 -7.94
C GLY A 273 -6.12 -12.57 -9.41
N MET A 274 -4.85 -12.43 -9.80
CA MET A 274 -4.38 -12.68 -11.17
C MET A 274 -4.53 -14.14 -11.56
N LEU A 275 -4.19 -15.07 -10.70
CA LEU A 275 -4.22 -16.50 -10.98
C LEU A 275 -5.67 -16.98 -11.22
N VAL A 276 -6.53 -16.75 -10.24
CA VAL A 276 -7.96 -17.14 -10.32
C VAL A 276 -8.70 -16.29 -11.36
N GLY A 277 -8.48 -14.97 -11.32
CA GLY A 277 -9.12 -14.03 -12.22
C GLY A 277 -8.81 -14.31 -13.68
N THR A 278 -7.56 -14.58 -14.04
CA THR A 278 -7.20 -14.86 -15.46
C THR A 278 -7.79 -16.16 -15.93
N LEU A 279 -7.78 -17.21 -15.11
CA LEU A 279 -8.44 -18.47 -15.47
C LEU A 279 -9.95 -18.26 -15.71
N ALA A 280 -10.61 -17.53 -14.83
CA ALA A 280 -12.02 -17.19 -15.00
C ALA A 280 -12.27 -16.32 -16.24
N LEU A 281 -11.44 -15.30 -16.45
CA LEU A 281 -11.53 -14.36 -17.57
C LEU A 281 -11.51 -15.06 -18.94
N LEU A 282 -10.68 -16.08 -19.09
CA LEU A 282 -10.57 -16.81 -20.36
C LEU A 282 -11.89 -17.47 -20.80
N PHE A 283 -12.74 -17.83 -19.82
CA PHE A 283 -14.05 -18.42 -20.09
C PHE A 283 -15.18 -17.40 -20.02
N VAL A 284 -15.12 -16.51 -19.04
CA VAL A 284 -16.22 -15.59 -18.72
C VAL A 284 -16.32 -14.44 -19.71
N VAL A 285 -15.17 -13.86 -20.13
CA VAL A 285 -15.17 -12.70 -21.03
C VAL A 285 -15.74 -13.04 -22.41
N PRO A 286 -15.38 -14.16 -23.08
CA PRO A 286 -15.98 -14.51 -24.34
C PRO A 286 -17.51 -14.72 -24.25
N VAL A 287 -17.99 -15.31 -23.14
CA VAL A 287 -19.43 -15.52 -22.92
C VAL A 287 -20.16 -14.20 -22.72
N PHE A 288 -19.64 -13.32 -21.86
CA PHE A 288 -20.23 -11.99 -21.68
C PHE A 288 -20.14 -11.13 -22.95
N TYR A 289 -19.06 -11.22 -23.69
CA TYR A 289 -18.96 -10.55 -24.98
C TYR A 289 -20.09 -10.97 -25.92
N ILE A 290 -20.37 -12.27 -26.08
CA ILE A 290 -21.47 -12.78 -26.90
C ILE A 290 -22.81 -12.19 -26.45
N ILE A 291 -23.07 -12.16 -25.14
CA ILE A 291 -24.34 -11.66 -24.59
C ILE A 291 -24.49 -10.15 -24.87
N PHE A 292 -23.47 -9.37 -24.57
CA PHE A 292 -23.53 -7.92 -24.71
C PHE A 292 -23.47 -7.46 -26.17
N GLU A 293 -22.72 -8.15 -27.02
CA GLU A 293 -22.69 -7.88 -28.47
C GLU A 293 -24.06 -8.19 -29.10
N TYR A 294 -24.67 -9.31 -28.74
CA TYR A 294 -26.02 -9.64 -29.21
C TYR A 294 -27.05 -8.58 -28.76
N LEU A 295 -26.94 -8.09 -27.52
CA LEU A 295 -27.78 -7.01 -27.01
C LEU A 295 -27.53 -5.69 -27.75
N GLN A 296 -26.29 -5.40 -28.07
CA GLN A 296 -25.91 -4.21 -28.82
C GLN A 296 -26.43 -4.23 -30.25
N GLU A 297 -26.30 -5.35 -30.97
CA GLU A 297 -26.83 -5.48 -32.31
C GLU A 297 -28.37 -5.38 -32.36
N LYS A 298 -29.05 -5.79 -31.29
CA LYS A 298 -30.49 -5.62 -31.18
C LYS A 298 -30.92 -4.16 -30.97
N VAL A 299 -30.08 -3.35 -30.28
CA VAL A 299 -30.33 -1.92 -30.00
C VAL A 299 -29.84 -1.06 -31.17
N ARG A 300 -28.73 -1.43 -31.78
CA ARG A 300 -28.09 -0.72 -32.87
C ARG A 300 -27.55 -1.74 -33.86
N PRO A 301 -28.31 -2.12 -34.89
CA PRO A 301 -27.85 -3.09 -35.87
C PRO A 301 -26.56 -2.61 -36.49
N PRO A 302 -25.58 -3.50 -36.80
CA PRO A 302 -24.34 -3.12 -37.43
C PRO A 302 -24.70 -2.40 -38.71
N MET A 303 -24.11 -1.24 -38.94
CA MET A 303 -24.29 -0.55 -40.21
C MET A 303 -23.65 -1.42 -41.30
N GLU A 304 -24.47 -2.04 -42.11
CA GLU A 304 -24.07 -2.70 -43.37
C GLU A 304 -23.34 -1.73 -44.32
N GLU A 305 -23.44 -0.43 -44.05
CA GLU A 305 -22.83 0.65 -44.80
C GLU A 305 -21.30 0.57 -44.97
N GLU A 306 -20.56 0.08 -43.94
CA GLU A 306 -19.10 -0.05 -44.11
C GLU A 306 -18.69 -1.24 -44.98
N ALA A 307 -19.42 -2.35 -44.89
CA ALA A 307 -19.19 -3.51 -45.75
C ALA A 307 -19.60 -3.20 -47.20
N ASP A 308 -20.72 -2.53 -47.39
CA ASP A 308 -21.17 -2.08 -48.70
C ASP A 308 -20.27 -1.00 -49.27
N MET A 309 -19.74 -0.10 -48.47
CA MET A 309 -18.77 0.92 -48.90
C MET A 309 -17.43 0.32 -49.29
N GLN A 310 -16.93 -0.69 -48.61
CA GLN A 310 -15.72 -1.42 -49.01
C GLN A 310 -15.92 -2.22 -50.29
N VAL A 311 -17.07 -2.88 -50.47
CA VAL A 311 -17.42 -3.58 -51.67
C VAL A 311 -17.59 -2.60 -52.85
N LEU A 312 -18.16 -1.43 -52.64
CA LEU A 312 -18.27 -0.37 -53.63
C LEU A 312 -16.89 0.20 -54.01
N LEU A 313 -16.00 0.41 -53.02
CA LEU A 313 -14.62 0.88 -53.29
C LEU A 313 -13.77 -0.17 -54.01
N GLU A 314 -13.95 -1.46 -53.72
CA GLU A 314 -13.29 -2.53 -54.46
C GLU A 314 -13.82 -2.65 -55.89
N LYS A 315 -15.14 -2.53 -56.10
CA LYS A 315 -15.72 -2.46 -57.43
C LYS A 315 -15.20 -1.27 -58.24
N GLN A 316 -15.16 -0.08 -57.67
CA GLN A 316 -14.59 1.10 -58.32
C GLN A 316 -13.10 0.94 -58.65
N LYS A 317 -12.30 0.32 -57.78
CA LYS A 317 -10.89 0.01 -58.05
C LYS A 317 -10.75 -0.99 -59.22
N SER A 318 -11.57 -2.04 -59.24
CA SER A 318 -11.53 -3.04 -60.31
C SER A 318 -12.02 -2.49 -61.66
N GLU A 319 -12.99 -1.57 -61.66
CA GLU A 319 -13.43 -0.85 -62.87
C GLU A 319 -12.37 0.15 -63.36
N ALA A 320 -11.67 0.84 -62.43
CA ALA A 320 -10.59 1.75 -62.81
C ALA A 320 -9.34 1.03 -63.31
N GLU A 321 -9.07 -0.21 -62.89
CA GLU A 321 -8.03 -1.07 -63.46
C GLU A 321 -8.40 -1.58 -64.81
N ARG A 322 -9.67 -2.01 -65.04
CA ARG A 322 -10.17 -2.45 -66.37
C ARG A 322 -10.26 -1.33 -67.38
N ALA A 323 -10.32 -0.07 -66.95
CA ALA A 323 -10.32 1.10 -67.84
C ALA A 323 -8.91 1.57 -68.24
N LYS A 324 -7.87 0.97 -67.66
CA LYS A 324 -6.46 1.26 -67.94
C LYS A 324 -5.80 0.24 -68.88
N ASP A 325 -6.42 -0.92 -69.09
CA ASP A 325 -6.09 -1.93 -70.08
C ASP A 325 -6.95 -1.70 -71.36
#